data_7f0d1c61db15b5031ebd9eb76cc22c83
#
_entry.id   7f0d1c61db15b5031ebd9eb76cc22c83
#
_cell.length_a   1.000
_cell.length_b   1.000
_cell.length_c   1.000
_cell.angle_alpha   90.00
_cell.angle_beta   90.00
_cell.angle_gamma   90.00
#
_symmetry.space_group_name_H-M   'P 1'
#
loop_
_entity.id
_entity.type
_entity.pdbx_description
1 polymer ?
#
loop_
_entity_poly.entity_id
_entity_poly.type
_entity_poly.pdbx_seq_one_letter_code
_entity_poly.pdbx_strand_id
1 'polypeptide(L)'
;MNTTRGTQTLHPIQSVKFWRALLATLLSALLFATACSNDNAKDEGTNDVSTDSSDTNSDSTLGSATAAEADDEAGDDTADVSDEAEDKLKSESSAPTSGLFADDEPADPEIKAEQLDGKHDNFFEEYGVRNFVATAHDALSTFALDVDTGSYTITRRWLDEGIKPDPASVRVEEFVNAFEYDYSTPRNGLDIHIDGGPSPFDESNIIIRVGVQAAVIDDRDRANAALTFVVDTSGSMDRDDRLGLVKQALTEMISELDDDDTVAIVTYGDISAIVLEPTLVRDDDEIYDAIDDLRPGGSTNLEAGLRTGYELAEQAYAEGGINRVILASDGVANVGTTDPDALSRAITDRAINGIQLVTVGFGMGNYNDTIMEQLADEGDGFYAYVDTLNEAKRLFMVELIDNLTPVAMDARIQVELDEDLVDSYRLIGFENRGVLDSDFRSDDVDAGELNSGHTVTAIYELELDSSVDLENDRHDLGTVSLRWQDPETREWIEIDEGIDVLDVALRWMDTTPHFRLSTTVAAWADVLRGSPFAEQVSLRALAEEAELIDDELLTAQTEELVRLTWLSH
;
A
#
# COMPACT_ATOMS: atom_id res chain seq x y z
N MET A 1 61.45 -8.45 -18.70
CA MET A 1 60.31 -8.72 -19.61
C MET A 1 59.13 -9.08 -18.72
N ASN A 2 58.39 -8.07 -18.32
CA ASN A 2 57.16 -8.20 -17.50
C ASN A 2 56.02 -7.55 -18.29
N THR A 3 55.09 -8.36 -18.71
CA THR A 3 53.84 -7.89 -19.34
C THR A 3 52.74 -7.87 -18.27
N THR A 4 52.38 -6.67 -17.85
CA THR A 4 51.21 -6.37 -17.03
C THR A 4 49.98 -6.30 -17.96
N ARG A 5 49.03 -7.19 -17.75
CA ARG A 5 47.66 -7.08 -18.29
C ARG A 5 46.84 -6.21 -17.34
N GLY A 6 46.40 -5.07 -17.85
CA GLY A 6 45.38 -4.25 -17.17
C GLY A 6 43.99 -4.82 -17.42
N THR A 7 43.30 -5.14 -16.37
CA THR A 7 41.86 -5.40 -16.37
C THR A 7 41.13 -4.08 -16.28
N GLN A 8 40.35 -3.74 -17.31
CA GLN A 8 39.38 -2.64 -17.27
C GLN A 8 38.10 -3.21 -16.63
N THR A 9 37.72 -2.67 -15.52
CA THR A 9 36.41 -2.84 -14.92
C THR A 9 35.41 -1.95 -15.67
N LEU A 10 34.43 -2.55 -16.30
CA LEU A 10 33.28 -1.88 -16.91
C LEU A 10 32.25 -1.57 -15.83
N HIS A 11 31.79 -0.33 -15.75
CA HIS A 11 30.72 0.11 -14.87
C HIS A 11 29.37 -0.49 -15.29
N PRO A 12 28.51 -0.95 -14.37
CA PRO A 12 27.24 -1.63 -14.68
C PRO A 12 26.11 -0.72 -15.20
N ILE A 13 26.24 0.60 -15.12
CA ILE A 13 25.15 1.57 -15.40
C ILE A 13 24.84 1.76 -16.90
N GLN A 14 25.63 1.22 -17.82
CA GLN A 14 25.35 1.34 -19.26
C GLN A 14 24.60 0.16 -19.88
N SER A 15 24.25 -0.87 -19.13
CA SER A 15 23.65 -2.09 -19.69
C SER A 15 22.14 -1.99 -19.91
N VAL A 16 21.40 -1.29 -19.07
CA VAL A 16 19.92 -1.26 -19.11
C VAL A 16 19.39 -0.46 -20.31
N LYS A 17 19.98 0.71 -20.61
CA LYS A 17 19.59 1.50 -21.83
C LYS A 17 19.96 0.81 -23.14
N PHE A 18 20.96 -0.07 -23.14
CA PHE A 18 21.37 -0.80 -24.35
C PHE A 18 20.41 -1.94 -24.69
N TRP A 19 19.81 -2.59 -23.72
CA TRP A 19 18.84 -3.66 -23.92
C TRP A 19 17.47 -3.15 -24.36
N ARG A 20 16.98 -2.02 -23.84
CA ARG A 20 15.73 -1.37 -24.27
C ARG A 20 15.81 -0.92 -25.75
N ALA A 21 16.95 -0.44 -26.23
CA ALA A 21 17.16 -0.08 -27.63
C ALA A 21 17.27 -1.31 -28.58
N LEU A 22 17.66 -2.47 -28.05
CA LEU A 22 17.77 -3.70 -28.87
C LEU A 22 16.39 -4.39 -29.04
N LEU A 23 15.52 -4.36 -28.03
CA LEU A 23 14.15 -4.87 -28.13
C LEU A 23 13.28 -4.03 -29.07
N ALA A 24 13.37 -2.71 -29.02
CA ALA A 24 12.62 -1.82 -29.92
C ALA A 24 12.99 -2.01 -31.40
N THR A 25 14.26 -2.35 -31.72
CA THR A 25 14.70 -2.62 -33.11
C THR A 25 14.30 -4.00 -33.60
N LEU A 26 14.10 -4.99 -32.75
CA LEU A 26 13.62 -6.32 -33.11
C LEU A 26 12.11 -6.36 -33.36
N LEU A 27 11.30 -5.61 -32.60
CA LEU A 27 9.85 -5.49 -32.84
C LEU A 27 9.53 -4.74 -34.13
N SER A 28 10.31 -3.72 -34.52
CA SER A 28 10.14 -2.99 -35.79
C SER A 28 10.44 -3.82 -37.03
N ALA A 29 11.27 -4.88 -36.92
CA ALA A 29 11.60 -5.76 -38.02
C ALA A 29 10.53 -6.84 -38.28
N LEU A 30 9.70 -7.18 -37.29
CA LEU A 30 8.61 -8.16 -37.46
C LEU A 30 7.33 -7.55 -38.07
N LEU A 31 7.11 -6.24 -37.94
CA LEU A 31 5.92 -5.55 -38.45
C LEU A 31 6.02 -5.22 -39.97
N PHE A 32 7.20 -5.31 -40.60
CA PHE A 32 7.36 -5.06 -42.02
C PHE A 32 7.25 -6.31 -42.92
N ALA A 33 7.09 -7.50 -42.37
CA ALA A 33 7.04 -8.75 -43.11
C ALA A 33 5.62 -9.24 -43.50
N THR A 34 4.54 -8.56 -43.04
CA THR A 34 3.15 -8.99 -43.29
C THR A 34 2.32 -8.08 -44.19
N ALA A 35 2.93 -7.08 -44.83
CA ALA A 35 2.23 -6.13 -45.71
C ALA A 35 2.64 -6.27 -47.19
N CYS A 36 2.57 -7.47 -47.77
CA CYS A 36 2.60 -7.67 -49.21
C CYS A 36 1.91 -8.99 -49.55
N SER A 37 0.61 -8.96 -49.74
CA SER A 37 -0.13 -9.85 -50.68
C SER A 37 -1.63 -9.65 -50.52
N ASN A 38 -2.25 -8.83 -51.30
CA ASN A 38 -3.42 -9.16 -52.13
C ASN A 38 -3.96 -7.90 -52.82
N ASP A 39 -3.60 -7.77 -54.06
CA ASP A 39 -4.36 -7.02 -55.05
C ASP A 39 -5.35 -7.99 -55.73
N ASN A 40 -6.57 -7.57 -55.89
CA ASN A 40 -7.42 -7.62 -57.11
C ASN A 40 -8.92 -7.68 -56.79
N ALA A 41 -9.57 -6.70 -57.22
CA ALA A 41 -10.53 -6.53 -58.32
C ALA A 41 -11.98 -6.23 -57.93
N LYS A 42 -12.40 -5.04 -58.43
CA LYS A 42 -13.63 -4.71 -59.17
C LYS A 42 -14.98 -4.83 -58.43
N ASP A 43 -15.94 -4.02 -58.60
CA ASP A 43 -16.31 -2.90 -59.51
C ASP A 43 -17.74 -2.42 -59.10
N GLU A 44 -18.02 -1.13 -59.35
CA GLU A 44 -19.30 -0.53 -59.73
C GLU A 44 -20.49 -0.45 -58.73
N GLY A 45 -20.99 0.76 -58.60
CA GLY A 45 -22.41 1.04 -58.43
C GLY A 45 -22.79 2.32 -57.65
N THR A 46 -22.63 3.43 -58.31
CA THR A 46 -23.40 4.70 -58.26
C THR A 46 -24.80 4.73 -57.65
N ASN A 47 -25.10 5.79 -56.93
CA ASN A 47 -26.14 6.86 -57.07
C ASN A 47 -26.57 7.35 -55.70
N ASP A 48 -26.34 8.58 -55.35
CA ASP A 48 -26.92 9.87 -55.62
C ASP A 48 -28.35 10.08 -55.06
N VAL A 49 -28.53 11.34 -54.57
CA VAL A 49 -29.71 12.15 -54.35
C VAL A 49 -30.14 12.30 -52.89
N SER A 50 -29.76 13.36 -52.22
CA SER A 50 -30.17 14.76 -52.08
C SER A 50 -31.49 15.04 -51.36
N THR A 51 -31.39 16.10 -50.52
CA THR A 51 -32.40 17.10 -50.12
C THR A 51 -33.52 16.64 -49.20
N ASP A 52 -34.03 17.37 -48.24
CA ASP A 52 -34.10 18.80 -48.02
C ASP A 52 -34.71 19.08 -46.61
N SER A 53 -34.32 20.19 -46.07
CA SER A 53 -34.88 21.10 -45.10
C SER A 53 -36.31 20.91 -44.58
N SER A 54 -36.56 21.26 -43.33
CA SER A 54 -37.26 22.46 -42.93
C SER A 54 -37.57 22.53 -41.43
N ASP A 55 -37.18 23.68 -40.90
CA ASP A 55 -37.73 24.52 -39.82
C ASP A 55 -39.14 24.21 -39.32
N THR A 56 -39.34 24.38 -38.01
CA THR A 56 -40.22 25.47 -37.51
C THR A 56 -40.20 25.56 -35.97
N ASN A 57 -40.01 26.82 -35.56
CA ASN A 57 -40.24 27.49 -34.30
C ASN A 57 -41.65 27.30 -33.69
N SER A 58 -41.70 27.48 -32.36
CA SER A 58 -42.51 28.45 -31.57
C SER A 58 -42.54 27.99 -30.11
N ASP A 59 -42.07 28.73 -29.21
CA ASP A 59 -42.34 30.01 -28.55
C ASP A 59 -43.48 29.94 -27.51
N SER A 60 -43.18 30.64 -26.40
CA SER A 60 -44.06 31.22 -25.38
C SER A 60 -44.50 30.33 -24.22
N THR A 61 -44.56 30.74 -22.98
CA THR A 61 -44.46 32.02 -22.26
C THR A 61 -44.52 31.78 -20.76
N LEU A 62 -43.77 32.58 -20.05
CA LEU A 62 -43.97 33.25 -18.77
C LEU A 62 -45.15 32.85 -17.84
N GLY A 63 -44.82 32.76 -16.55
CA GLY A 63 -45.75 32.87 -15.44
C GLY A 63 -45.07 33.05 -14.10
N SER A 64 -44.88 34.29 -13.75
CA SER A 64 -44.33 34.88 -12.53
C SER A 64 -45.39 34.97 -11.40
N ALA A 65 -44.85 35.20 -10.17
CA ALA A 65 -45.49 35.84 -9.01
C ALA A 65 -45.89 34.88 -7.88
N THR A 66 -45.73 35.16 -6.61
CA THR A 66 -45.29 36.30 -5.78
C THR A 66 -45.26 35.81 -4.32
N ALA A 67 -44.49 36.53 -3.54
CA ALA A 67 -44.30 36.40 -2.09
C ALA A 67 -45.55 36.68 -1.26
N ALA A 68 -45.57 36.23 -0.02
CA ALA A 68 -46.17 36.94 1.11
C ALA A 68 -45.50 36.50 2.43
N GLU A 69 -45.04 37.52 3.12
CA GLU A 69 -44.59 37.60 4.50
C GLU A 69 -45.77 37.53 5.49
N ALA A 70 -45.46 37.23 6.75
CA ALA A 70 -45.78 37.95 7.99
C ALA A 70 -45.78 36.99 9.17
N ASP A 71 -44.90 37.19 10.10
CA ASP A 71 -44.88 37.95 11.36
C ASP A 71 -45.56 37.31 12.56
N ASP A 72 -44.71 37.26 13.64
CA ASP A 72 -44.87 37.62 15.05
C ASP A 72 -45.72 36.67 15.94
N GLU A 73 -45.34 36.35 17.11
CA GLU A 73 -44.95 37.05 18.31
C GLU A 73 -44.54 36.11 19.46
N ALA A 74 -43.84 36.69 20.41
CA ALA A 74 -43.21 36.21 21.61
C ALA A 74 -44.18 35.69 22.72
N GLY A 75 -43.60 34.91 23.65
CA GLY A 75 -44.22 34.58 24.91
C GLY A 75 -43.21 33.96 25.88
N ASP A 76 -42.60 34.84 26.66
CA ASP A 76 -41.83 34.64 27.88
C ASP A 76 -42.70 33.98 28.97
N ASP A 77 -42.16 33.02 29.77
CA ASP A 77 -42.33 33.05 31.21
C ASP A 77 -41.43 32.00 31.93
N THR A 78 -40.83 32.52 32.95
CA THR A 78 -39.95 32.01 34.02
C THR A 78 -40.64 31.13 35.05
N ALA A 79 -39.88 30.23 35.69
CA ALA A 79 -39.73 29.97 37.13
C ALA A 79 -39.49 28.46 37.41
N ASP A 80 -38.39 28.08 37.87
CA ASP A 80 -37.75 27.99 39.18
C ASP A 80 -38.33 26.89 40.10
N VAL A 81 -37.38 26.22 40.79
CA VAL A 81 -37.40 25.55 42.10
C VAL A 81 -37.49 24.00 42.17
N SER A 82 -36.34 23.46 42.56
CA SER A 82 -35.99 22.54 43.68
C SER A 82 -36.40 21.06 43.70
N ASP A 83 -35.35 20.33 43.89
CA ASP A 83 -34.99 19.38 44.98
C ASP A 83 -35.59 17.96 45.08
N GLU A 84 -34.62 17.09 45.20
CA GLU A 84 -34.50 15.88 46.06
C GLU A 84 -35.16 14.55 45.66
N ALA A 85 -34.27 13.61 45.72
CA ALA A 85 -34.29 12.27 46.36
C ALA A 85 -34.43 11.02 45.48
N GLU A 86 -33.30 10.29 45.47
CA GLU A 86 -33.09 8.84 45.72
C GLU A 86 -34.21 7.82 45.37
N ASP A 87 -33.92 6.83 44.64
CA ASP A 87 -33.43 5.48 44.98
C ASP A 87 -33.77 4.43 43.88
N LYS A 88 -32.76 3.63 43.57
CA LYS A 88 -32.73 2.24 43.10
C LYS A 88 -33.83 1.67 42.20
N LEU A 89 -33.46 1.16 41.03
CA LEU A 89 -33.47 -0.30 40.79
C LEU A 89 -32.84 -0.65 39.45
N LYS A 90 -32.00 -1.69 39.52
CA LYS A 90 -31.29 -2.38 38.45
C LYS A 90 -32.22 -2.99 37.39
N SER A 91 -31.81 -2.98 36.13
CA SER A 91 -31.79 -4.19 35.32
C SER A 91 -30.92 -4.00 34.09
N GLU A 92 -30.13 -4.99 33.84
CA GLU A 92 -29.13 -5.20 32.83
C GLU A 92 -29.68 -5.14 31.38
N SER A 93 -28.94 -4.49 30.51
CA SER A 93 -28.81 -4.92 29.12
C SER A 93 -27.58 -4.25 28.53
N SER A 94 -26.54 -5.01 28.40
CA SER A 94 -25.26 -4.64 27.81
C SER A 94 -25.28 -4.87 26.31
N ALA A 95 -24.89 -3.87 25.54
CA ALA A 95 -24.26 -4.05 24.25
C ALA A 95 -22.96 -3.23 24.27
N PRO A 96 -21.85 -3.74 23.77
CA PRO A 96 -20.58 -3.04 23.83
C PRO A 96 -20.48 -2.08 22.65
N THR A 97 -20.41 -0.80 22.95
CA THR A 97 -19.85 0.19 22.03
C THR A 97 -18.34 0.19 22.24
N SER A 98 -17.62 -0.04 21.17
CA SER A 98 -16.19 0.20 21.06
C SER A 98 -15.89 1.64 21.44
N GLY A 99 -15.17 1.82 22.54
CA GLY A 99 -14.63 3.10 22.97
C GLY A 99 -13.12 2.98 22.94
N LEU A 100 -12.48 3.51 21.93
CA LEU A 100 -11.10 3.94 22.05
C LEU A 100 -11.07 5.14 22.98
N PHE A 101 -10.06 5.11 23.90
CA PHE A 101 -9.73 6.10 24.93
C PHE A 101 -10.53 6.02 26.22
N ALA A 102 -9.99 5.25 27.18
CA ALA A 102 -10.28 5.39 28.60
C ALA A 102 -9.22 6.30 29.23
N ASP A 103 -9.68 7.37 29.88
CA ASP A 103 -8.86 8.21 30.75
C ASP A 103 -8.39 7.37 31.95
N ASP A 104 -7.08 7.08 32.01
CA ASP A 104 -6.41 6.68 33.26
C ASP A 104 -5.28 7.68 33.54
N GLU A 105 -5.36 8.34 34.70
CA GLU A 105 -4.29 9.22 35.21
C GLU A 105 -2.96 8.45 35.31
N PRO A 106 -1.84 9.02 34.86
CA PRO A 106 -0.55 8.33 34.90
C PRO A 106 -0.03 8.31 36.37
N ALA A 107 0.11 7.10 36.90
CA ALA A 107 0.99 6.86 38.03
C ALA A 107 2.45 7.00 37.56
N ASP A 108 3.14 7.97 38.15
CA ASP A 108 4.56 8.27 37.96
C ASP A 108 5.43 7.03 38.29
N PRO A 109 6.12 6.40 37.35
CA PRO A 109 7.11 5.37 37.64
C PRO A 109 8.48 6.01 37.71
N GLU A 110 9.12 5.96 38.88
CA GLU A 110 10.56 6.13 39.00
C GLU A 110 11.30 5.15 38.07
N ILE A 111 11.71 5.63 36.91
CA ILE A 111 12.51 4.88 35.95
C ILE A 111 13.93 4.79 36.48
N LYS A 112 14.30 3.60 36.96
CA LYS A 112 15.71 3.25 37.12
C LYS A 112 16.35 3.21 35.75
N ALA A 113 17.38 4.02 35.54
CA ALA A 113 18.23 3.99 34.37
C ALA A 113 18.98 2.63 34.32
N GLU A 114 18.41 1.63 33.67
CA GLU A 114 19.10 0.46 33.13
C GLU A 114 19.48 0.78 31.69
N GLN A 115 20.68 0.37 31.30
CA GLN A 115 21.30 0.58 30.00
C GLN A 115 20.32 0.28 28.86
N LEU A 116 19.93 1.33 28.14
CA LEU A 116 19.05 1.29 26.99
C LEU A 116 19.81 0.62 25.84
N ASP A 117 19.47 -0.61 25.56
CA ASP A 117 19.72 -1.25 24.28
C ASP A 117 18.84 -0.52 23.26
N GLY A 118 19.38 -0.07 22.12
CA GLY A 118 18.71 0.86 21.18
C GLY A 118 17.36 0.42 20.57
N LYS A 119 16.74 -0.63 21.14
CA LYS A 119 15.41 -1.13 20.84
C LYS A 119 14.26 -0.44 21.61
N HIS A 120 14.56 0.21 22.75
CA HIS A 120 13.54 0.59 23.72
C HIS A 120 12.79 1.89 23.41
N ASP A 121 13.19 2.60 22.35
CA ASP A 121 12.58 3.87 21.96
C ASP A 121 11.66 3.75 20.71
N ASN A 122 11.55 2.55 20.10
CA ASN A 122 10.63 2.30 18.99
C ASN A 122 9.32 1.73 19.54
N PHE A 123 8.20 2.19 18.99
CA PHE A 123 6.87 1.73 19.35
C PHE A 123 6.24 0.97 18.18
N PHE A 124 5.77 -0.24 18.44
CA PHE A 124 5.02 -1.08 17.51
C PHE A 124 3.78 -1.60 18.21
N GLU A 125 2.65 -1.59 17.54
CA GLU A 125 1.41 -2.15 18.06
C GLU A 125 1.38 -3.66 17.83
N GLU A 126 0.91 -4.42 18.84
CA GLU A 126 0.77 -5.87 18.77
C GLU A 126 -0.65 -6.24 18.33
N TYR A 127 -0.82 -6.63 17.06
CA TYR A 127 -2.11 -7.05 16.51
C TYR A 127 -2.44 -8.53 16.78
N GLY A 128 -1.50 -9.29 17.34
CA GLY A 128 -1.65 -10.72 17.64
C GLY A 128 -1.41 -11.62 16.43
N VAL A 129 -1.99 -12.81 16.46
CA VAL A 129 -1.92 -13.82 15.38
C VAL A 129 -3.31 -14.39 15.14
N ARG A 130 -3.77 -14.41 13.89
CA ARG A 130 -5.06 -15.03 13.53
C ARG A 130 -5.03 -16.52 13.82
N ASN A 131 -6.12 -17.02 14.42
CA ASN A 131 -6.33 -18.44 14.66
C ASN A 131 -7.05 -19.08 13.47
N PHE A 132 -7.04 -20.43 13.40
CA PHE A 132 -7.92 -21.15 12.51
C PHE A 132 -9.39 -20.85 12.84
N VAL A 133 -10.17 -20.60 11.80
CA VAL A 133 -11.62 -20.39 11.83
C VAL A 133 -12.28 -21.63 11.25
N ALA A 134 -13.18 -22.26 12.00
CA ALA A 134 -13.96 -23.38 11.48
C ALA A 134 -14.96 -22.85 10.46
N THR A 135 -14.89 -23.35 9.22
CA THR A 135 -15.71 -22.91 8.08
C THR A 135 -17.22 -23.03 8.36
N ALA A 136 -17.63 -24.07 9.09
CA ALA A 136 -19.01 -24.25 9.54
C ALA A 136 -19.51 -23.13 10.49
N HIS A 137 -18.63 -22.32 11.06
CA HIS A 137 -18.99 -21.17 11.89
C HIS A 137 -18.92 -19.86 11.12
N ASP A 138 -17.92 -19.73 10.27
CA ASP A 138 -17.68 -18.57 9.43
C ASP A 138 -16.91 -19.01 8.19
N ALA A 139 -17.58 -19.01 7.05
CA ALA A 139 -17.02 -19.41 5.77
C ALA A 139 -16.40 -18.23 4.99
N LEU A 140 -16.55 -17.01 5.51
CA LEU A 140 -16.12 -15.79 4.85
C LEU A 140 -14.87 -15.23 5.51
N SER A 141 -13.98 -14.69 4.70
CA SER A 141 -12.80 -13.95 5.14
C SER A 141 -12.66 -12.68 4.31
N THR A 142 -12.91 -11.53 4.93
CA THR A 142 -12.95 -10.24 4.25
C THR A 142 -11.87 -9.31 4.79
N PHE A 143 -11.13 -8.65 3.89
CA PHE A 143 -10.08 -7.70 4.25
C PHE A 143 -9.83 -6.67 3.14
N ALA A 144 -9.29 -5.51 3.53
CA ALA A 144 -8.85 -4.46 2.64
C ALA A 144 -7.52 -4.85 1.97
N LEU A 145 -7.35 -4.46 0.70
CA LEU A 145 -6.10 -4.67 -0.03
C LEU A 145 -5.21 -3.44 0.16
N ASP A 146 -4.16 -3.62 0.94
CA ASP A 146 -3.15 -2.60 1.20
C ASP A 146 -1.75 -3.13 0.92
N VAL A 147 -0.84 -2.25 0.51
CA VAL A 147 0.47 -2.59 -0.07
C VAL A 147 1.64 -2.09 0.77
N ASP A 148 1.47 -1.90 2.07
CA ASP A 148 2.56 -1.51 2.97
C ASP A 148 3.70 -2.54 2.99
N THR A 149 4.93 -2.06 3.11
CA THR A 149 6.15 -2.89 3.16
C THR A 149 7.12 -2.48 4.29
N GLY A 150 6.71 -1.55 5.13
CA GLY A 150 7.56 -0.96 6.18
C GLY A 150 8.11 -1.97 7.18
N SER A 151 7.28 -2.92 7.62
CA SER A 151 7.66 -3.98 8.56
C SER A 151 8.82 -4.85 8.04
N TYR A 152 8.81 -5.20 6.75
CA TYR A 152 9.90 -5.95 6.13
C TYR A 152 11.21 -5.15 6.12
N THR A 153 11.19 -3.89 5.67
CA THR A 153 12.40 -3.07 5.55
C THR A 153 12.98 -2.71 6.92
N ILE A 154 12.16 -2.50 7.94
CA ILE A 154 12.58 -2.35 9.34
C ILE A 154 13.28 -3.61 9.84
N THR A 155 12.67 -4.77 9.60
CA THR A 155 13.25 -6.07 9.99
C THR A 155 14.57 -6.33 9.28
N ARG A 156 14.66 -6.09 7.99
CA ARG A 156 15.89 -6.22 7.18
C ARG A 156 17.01 -5.38 7.80
N ARG A 157 16.74 -4.13 8.11
CA ARG A 157 17.72 -3.25 8.76
C ARG A 157 18.20 -3.80 10.09
N TRP A 158 17.31 -4.24 10.98
CA TRP A 158 17.71 -4.77 12.28
C TRP A 158 18.57 -6.01 12.14
N LEU A 159 18.22 -6.93 11.25
CA LEU A 159 19.02 -8.12 10.99
C LEU A 159 20.41 -7.77 10.44
N ASP A 160 20.53 -6.76 9.58
CA ASP A 160 21.82 -6.27 9.07
C ASP A 160 22.67 -5.62 10.15
N GLU A 161 22.06 -5.00 11.15
CA GLU A 161 22.72 -4.47 12.35
C GLU A 161 23.01 -5.56 13.40
N GLY A 162 22.60 -6.81 13.16
CA GLY A 162 22.75 -7.93 14.10
C GLY A 162 21.80 -7.86 15.28
N ILE A 163 20.69 -7.15 15.13
CA ILE A 163 19.63 -6.99 16.13
C ILE A 163 18.48 -7.92 15.77
N LYS A 164 17.96 -8.65 16.77
CA LYS A 164 16.77 -9.47 16.55
C LYS A 164 15.53 -8.57 16.46
N PRO A 165 14.65 -8.75 15.46
CA PRO A 165 13.41 -7.99 15.34
C PRO A 165 12.53 -8.11 16.59
N ASP A 166 11.78 -7.06 16.89
CA ASP A 166 10.69 -7.14 17.86
C ASP A 166 9.53 -7.93 17.22
N PRO A 167 8.98 -8.96 17.86
CA PRO A 167 7.84 -9.70 17.31
C PRO A 167 6.64 -8.79 16.93
N ALA A 168 6.40 -7.71 17.67
CA ALA A 168 5.33 -6.76 17.38
C ALA A 168 5.58 -5.93 16.11
N SER A 169 6.84 -5.84 15.64
CA SER A 169 7.16 -5.13 14.39
C SER A 169 6.96 -5.98 13.14
N VAL A 170 6.62 -7.27 13.28
CA VAL A 170 6.55 -8.20 12.15
C VAL A 170 5.11 -8.39 11.70
N ARG A 171 4.75 -7.80 10.57
CA ARG A 171 3.49 -7.98 9.86
C ARG A 171 3.72 -8.85 8.64
N VAL A 172 3.11 -10.06 8.62
CA VAL A 172 3.43 -11.08 7.61
C VAL A 172 3.04 -10.65 6.21
N GLU A 173 1.91 -10.00 6.05
CA GLU A 173 1.45 -9.43 4.78
C GLU A 173 2.46 -8.47 4.17
N GLU A 174 3.08 -7.60 4.96
CA GLU A 174 4.09 -6.66 4.49
C GLU A 174 5.40 -7.34 4.08
N PHE A 175 5.74 -8.47 4.72
CA PHE A 175 6.85 -9.29 4.28
C PHE A 175 6.55 -9.94 2.94
N VAL A 176 5.38 -10.53 2.80
CA VAL A 176 4.98 -11.19 1.55
C VAL A 176 4.93 -10.17 0.42
N ASN A 177 4.34 -8.99 0.65
CA ASN A 177 4.19 -7.95 -0.36
C ASN A 177 5.45 -7.14 -0.66
N ALA A 178 6.54 -7.35 0.08
CA ALA A 178 7.86 -6.78 -0.26
C ALA A 178 8.59 -7.54 -1.39
N PHE A 179 8.03 -8.65 -1.87
CA PHE A 179 8.59 -9.49 -2.94
C PHE A 179 7.67 -9.49 -4.17
N GLU A 180 8.28 -9.62 -5.35
CA GLU A 180 7.56 -9.66 -6.63
C GLU A 180 7.30 -11.12 -7.05
N TYR A 181 6.10 -11.39 -7.63
CA TYR A 181 5.66 -12.75 -7.96
C TYR A 181 5.30 -12.95 -9.45
N ASP A 182 5.59 -11.99 -10.32
CA ASP A 182 5.40 -12.06 -11.79
C ASP A 182 3.99 -12.53 -12.19
N TYR A 183 2.96 -11.95 -11.57
CA TYR A 183 1.59 -12.21 -11.98
C TYR A 183 1.32 -11.67 -13.39
N SER A 184 0.44 -12.33 -14.13
CA SER A 184 0.05 -11.84 -15.46
C SER A 184 -0.73 -10.53 -15.32
N THR A 185 -0.28 -9.50 -16.03
CA THR A 185 -0.88 -8.16 -15.95
C THR A 185 -2.17 -8.07 -16.75
N PRO A 186 -3.30 -7.65 -16.15
CA PRO A 186 -4.54 -7.39 -16.87
C PRO A 186 -4.42 -6.16 -17.76
N ARG A 187 -5.34 -6.02 -18.70
CA ARG A 187 -5.36 -4.86 -19.60
C ARG A 187 -5.92 -3.60 -18.92
N ASN A 188 -6.84 -3.77 -18.00
CA ASN A 188 -7.51 -2.72 -17.24
C ASN A 188 -7.91 -3.26 -15.88
N GLY A 189 -7.98 -2.40 -14.86
CA GLY A 189 -8.44 -2.74 -13.53
C GLY A 189 -7.57 -3.79 -12.84
N LEU A 190 -8.18 -4.71 -12.15
CA LEU A 190 -7.53 -5.75 -11.36
C LEU A 190 -7.81 -7.14 -11.91
N ASP A 191 -6.90 -8.10 -11.64
CA ASP A 191 -7.07 -9.53 -11.94
C ASP A 191 -6.69 -10.38 -10.73
N ILE A 192 -7.29 -11.59 -10.62
CA ILE A 192 -7.06 -12.52 -9.52
C ILE A 192 -6.23 -13.71 -10.02
N HIS A 193 -5.22 -14.09 -9.24
CA HIS A 193 -4.37 -15.25 -9.49
C HIS A 193 -4.43 -16.20 -8.30
N ILE A 194 -4.68 -17.48 -8.53
CA ILE A 194 -4.78 -18.48 -7.48
C ILE A 194 -3.85 -19.65 -7.83
N ASP A 195 -3.04 -20.06 -6.87
CA ASP A 195 -2.32 -21.33 -6.89
C ASP A 195 -2.18 -21.89 -5.47
N GLY A 196 -1.82 -23.16 -5.35
CA GLY A 196 -1.75 -23.81 -4.05
C GLY A 196 -0.75 -24.96 -4.00
N GLY A 197 -0.48 -25.43 -2.78
CA GLY A 197 0.42 -26.55 -2.54
C GLY A 197 0.48 -26.98 -1.07
N PRO A 198 1.36 -27.92 -0.70
CA PRO A 198 1.50 -28.36 0.68
C PRO A 198 1.91 -27.25 1.64
N SER A 199 1.37 -27.26 2.87
CA SER A 199 1.74 -26.30 3.92
C SER A 199 3.12 -26.60 4.51
N PRO A 200 3.96 -25.59 4.76
CA PRO A 200 5.19 -25.74 5.54
C PRO A 200 4.95 -25.77 7.05
N PHE A 201 3.74 -25.45 7.52
CA PHE A 201 3.39 -25.40 8.93
C PHE A 201 2.86 -26.75 9.45
N ASP A 202 2.01 -27.41 8.66
CA ASP A 202 1.46 -28.74 8.94
C ASP A 202 1.36 -29.57 7.66
N GLU A 203 1.94 -30.78 7.65
CA GLU A 203 1.96 -31.68 6.48
C GLU A 203 0.55 -32.14 6.02
N SER A 204 -0.47 -32.02 6.87
CA SER A 204 -1.86 -32.35 6.54
C SER A 204 -2.62 -31.21 5.88
N ASN A 205 -2.10 -29.98 5.96
CA ASN A 205 -2.73 -28.78 5.45
C ASN A 205 -2.19 -28.40 4.06
N ILE A 206 -2.94 -27.56 3.37
CA ILE A 206 -2.49 -26.91 2.14
C ILE A 206 -2.39 -25.41 2.32
N ILE A 207 -1.56 -24.79 1.50
CA ILE A 207 -1.53 -23.34 1.31
C ILE A 207 -2.27 -23.01 0.02
N ILE A 208 -3.12 -22.00 0.09
CA ILE A 208 -3.65 -21.29 -1.07
C ILE A 208 -3.05 -19.90 -1.09
N ARG A 209 -2.43 -19.52 -2.21
CA ARG A 209 -1.97 -18.17 -2.47
C ARG A 209 -2.99 -17.47 -3.37
N VAL A 210 -3.45 -16.32 -2.93
CA VAL A 210 -4.33 -15.43 -3.69
C VAL A 210 -3.53 -14.17 -4.03
N GLY A 211 -3.25 -13.98 -5.32
CA GLY A 211 -2.58 -12.81 -5.85
C GLY A 211 -3.57 -11.88 -6.55
N VAL A 212 -3.45 -10.59 -6.32
CA VAL A 212 -4.15 -9.55 -7.07
C VAL A 212 -3.12 -8.73 -7.84
N GLN A 213 -3.36 -8.51 -9.13
CA GLN A 213 -2.50 -7.71 -9.99
C GLN A 213 -3.28 -6.54 -10.56
N ALA A 214 -2.77 -5.33 -10.39
CA ALA A 214 -3.28 -4.14 -11.06
C ALA A 214 -2.74 -4.01 -12.49
N ALA A 215 -3.54 -3.41 -13.38
CA ALA A 215 -3.10 -3.07 -14.72
C ALA A 215 -1.91 -2.11 -14.68
N VAL A 216 -1.02 -2.23 -15.66
CA VAL A 216 0.09 -1.28 -15.85
C VAL A 216 -0.35 -0.18 -16.82
N ILE A 217 -0.30 1.05 -16.36
CA ILE A 217 -0.56 2.24 -17.17
C ILE A 217 0.76 2.66 -17.84
N ASP A 218 0.72 2.92 -19.14
CA ASP A 218 1.93 3.34 -19.89
C ASP A 218 2.35 4.76 -19.43
N ASP A 219 3.64 4.99 -19.16
CA ASP A 219 4.19 6.28 -18.70
C ASP A 219 3.74 7.47 -19.57
N ARG A 220 3.48 7.24 -20.86
CA ARG A 220 3.00 8.27 -21.79
C ARG A 220 1.55 8.68 -21.57
N ASP A 221 0.79 7.85 -20.88
CA ASP A 221 -0.62 8.08 -20.54
C ASP A 221 -0.78 8.54 -19.08
N ARG A 222 0.36 8.65 -18.33
CA ARG A 222 0.39 9.17 -16.96
C ARG A 222 -0.01 10.65 -16.93
N ALA A 223 -0.89 11.00 -16.02
CA ALA A 223 -1.24 12.39 -15.76
C ALA A 223 -0.10 13.13 -15.04
N ASN A 224 -0.02 14.46 -15.20
CA ASN A 224 0.99 15.27 -14.52
C ASN A 224 0.85 15.15 -13.01
N ALA A 225 1.96 15.09 -12.31
CA ALA A 225 2.01 15.00 -10.86
C ALA A 225 2.30 16.36 -10.20
N ALA A 226 1.64 16.62 -9.07
CA ALA A 226 1.93 17.70 -8.15
C ALA A 226 2.35 17.08 -6.79
N LEU A 227 3.64 17.08 -6.51
CA LEU A 227 4.24 16.43 -5.35
C LEU A 227 4.71 17.48 -4.35
N THR A 228 4.18 17.43 -3.12
CA THR A 228 4.57 18.31 -2.03
C THR A 228 5.29 17.53 -0.95
N PHE A 229 6.58 17.77 -0.77
CA PHE A 229 7.38 17.13 0.26
C PHE A 229 7.30 17.89 1.58
N VAL A 230 6.96 17.18 2.65
CA VAL A 230 6.96 17.68 4.02
C VAL A 230 8.09 16.98 4.76
N VAL A 231 9.23 17.63 4.86
CA VAL A 231 10.48 17.04 5.34
C VAL A 231 10.73 17.42 6.78
N ASP A 232 10.89 16.40 7.63
CA ASP A 232 11.38 16.57 8.99
C ASP A 232 12.83 17.10 8.96
N THR A 233 13.04 18.22 9.63
CA THR A 233 14.38 18.79 9.83
C THR A 233 14.70 18.93 11.32
N SER A 234 13.99 18.23 12.20
CA SER A 234 14.29 18.22 13.65
C SER A 234 15.72 17.79 13.94
N GLY A 235 16.18 18.02 15.17
CA GLY A 235 17.55 17.69 15.57
C GLY A 235 17.90 16.21 15.47
N SER A 236 16.91 15.32 15.54
CA SER A 236 17.07 13.87 15.34
C SER A 236 17.46 13.52 13.91
N MET A 237 17.08 14.32 12.93
CA MET A 237 17.41 14.15 11.51
C MET A 237 18.88 14.45 11.16
N ASP A 238 19.71 14.94 12.10
CA ASP A 238 21.14 15.25 11.87
C ASP A 238 21.99 13.98 11.80
N ARG A 239 21.71 13.13 10.80
CA ARG A 239 22.45 11.89 10.52
C ARG A 239 22.41 11.58 9.02
N ASP A 240 23.45 10.89 8.54
CA ASP A 240 23.55 10.52 7.11
C ASP A 240 22.46 9.51 6.69
N ASP A 241 22.03 8.65 7.62
CA ASP A 241 20.94 7.66 7.43
C ASP A 241 19.52 8.23 7.60
N ARG A 242 19.39 9.55 7.77
CA ARG A 242 18.12 10.30 7.90
C ARG A 242 18.07 11.42 6.88
N LEU A 243 18.26 12.68 7.25
CA LEU A 243 18.20 13.82 6.30
C LEU A 243 19.16 13.66 5.13
N GLY A 244 20.33 13.07 5.35
CA GLY A 244 21.29 12.76 4.28
C GLY A 244 20.69 11.79 3.24
N LEU A 245 20.00 10.76 3.69
CA LEU A 245 19.33 9.79 2.82
C LEU A 245 18.09 10.39 2.13
N VAL A 246 17.29 11.20 2.86
CA VAL A 246 16.16 11.95 2.28
C VAL A 246 16.63 12.81 1.10
N LYS A 247 17.70 13.60 1.28
CA LYS A 247 18.24 14.45 0.21
C LYS A 247 18.68 13.66 -1.02
N GLN A 248 19.34 12.51 -0.83
CA GLN A 248 19.74 11.64 -1.92
C GLN A 248 18.52 11.03 -2.63
N ALA A 249 17.52 10.58 -1.86
CA ALA A 249 16.29 10.03 -2.39
C ALA A 249 15.52 11.06 -3.24
N LEU A 250 15.35 12.28 -2.74
CA LEU A 250 14.70 13.37 -3.46
C LEU A 250 15.47 13.72 -4.76
N THR A 251 16.80 13.80 -4.69
CA THR A 251 17.64 14.11 -5.87
C THR A 251 17.47 13.06 -6.98
N GLU A 252 17.46 11.78 -6.62
CA GLU A 252 17.25 10.70 -7.59
C GLU A 252 15.83 10.74 -8.16
N MET A 253 14.82 10.98 -7.33
CA MET A 253 13.42 11.04 -7.77
C MET A 253 13.18 12.18 -8.76
N ILE A 254 13.68 13.39 -8.49
CA ILE A 254 13.53 14.53 -9.41
C ILE A 254 14.07 14.22 -10.81
N SER A 255 15.10 13.39 -10.92
CA SER A 255 15.68 13.01 -12.21
C SER A 255 14.79 12.09 -13.08
N GLU A 256 13.73 11.52 -12.50
CA GLU A 256 12.80 10.60 -13.18
C GLU A 256 11.42 11.24 -13.45
N LEU A 257 11.13 12.41 -12.84
CA LEU A 257 9.90 13.16 -13.08
C LEU A 257 9.89 13.82 -14.47
N ASP A 258 8.69 14.07 -14.99
CA ASP A 258 8.50 14.77 -16.26
C ASP A 258 8.65 16.29 -16.10
N ASP A 259 9.07 16.98 -17.17
CA ASP A 259 9.25 18.44 -17.20
C ASP A 259 8.01 19.24 -16.76
N ASP A 260 6.81 18.67 -16.93
CA ASP A 260 5.51 19.29 -16.64
C ASP A 260 4.97 18.90 -15.23
N ASP A 261 5.66 18.04 -14.49
CA ASP A 261 5.36 17.78 -13.08
C ASP A 261 5.76 18.96 -12.21
N THR A 262 5.12 19.07 -11.04
CA THR A 262 5.34 20.17 -10.09
C THR A 262 5.85 19.62 -8.76
N VAL A 263 6.88 20.25 -8.21
CA VAL A 263 7.46 19.90 -6.91
C VAL A 263 7.40 21.10 -5.98
N ALA A 264 7.05 20.86 -4.72
CA ALA A 264 7.12 21.83 -3.63
C ALA A 264 7.79 21.19 -2.40
N ILE A 265 8.48 21.97 -1.59
CA ILE A 265 9.18 21.47 -0.39
C ILE A 265 8.86 22.35 0.81
N VAL A 266 8.35 21.72 1.84
CA VAL A 266 8.13 22.29 3.18
C VAL A 266 9.05 21.57 4.16
N THR A 267 9.67 22.29 5.07
CA THR A 267 10.36 21.70 6.21
C THR A 267 9.58 21.96 7.49
N TYR A 268 9.72 21.08 8.45
CA TYR A 268 9.23 21.31 9.81
C TYR A 268 10.27 20.94 10.87
N GLY A 269 10.24 21.71 11.94
CA GLY A 269 11.07 21.60 13.11
C GLY A 269 10.37 22.35 14.24
N ASP A 270 10.95 23.41 14.83
CA ASP A 270 10.24 24.31 15.77
C ASP A 270 9.04 25.02 15.11
N ILE A 271 9.19 25.34 13.83
CA ILE A 271 8.18 25.96 12.96
C ILE A 271 8.23 25.28 11.60
N SER A 272 7.14 25.36 10.85
CA SER A 272 7.15 25.01 9.43
C SER A 272 7.71 26.15 8.58
N ALA A 273 8.39 25.80 7.48
CA ALA A 273 8.92 26.76 6.53
C ALA A 273 8.80 26.22 5.10
N ILE A 274 8.35 27.07 4.19
CA ILE A 274 8.37 26.78 2.75
C ILE A 274 9.82 26.98 2.27
N VAL A 275 10.43 25.91 1.77
CA VAL A 275 11.79 25.93 1.19
C VAL A 275 11.72 26.10 -0.31
N LEU A 276 10.70 25.47 -0.94
CA LEU A 276 10.42 25.59 -2.37
C LEU A 276 8.91 25.77 -2.57
N GLU A 277 8.53 26.89 -3.18
CA GLU A 277 7.15 27.07 -3.70
C GLU A 277 6.91 26.11 -4.86
N PRO A 278 5.64 25.84 -5.26
CA PRO A 278 5.35 24.96 -6.38
C PRO A 278 6.15 25.33 -7.64
N THR A 279 7.06 24.47 -8.04
CA THR A 279 8.04 24.70 -9.11
C THR A 279 7.96 23.56 -10.10
N LEU A 280 7.89 23.86 -11.41
CA LEU A 280 7.91 22.84 -12.46
C LEU A 280 9.28 22.15 -12.53
N VAL A 281 9.29 20.85 -12.76
CA VAL A 281 10.52 20.02 -12.81
C VAL A 281 11.49 20.50 -13.89
N ARG A 282 11.00 21.11 -14.98
CA ARG A 282 11.87 21.75 -15.98
C ARG A 282 12.77 22.86 -15.44
N ASP A 283 12.46 23.42 -14.27
CA ASP A 283 13.24 24.43 -13.56
C ASP A 283 14.05 23.75 -12.44
N ASP A 284 14.62 22.58 -12.70
CA ASP A 284 15.26 21.64 -11.78
C ASP A 284 16.43 22.23 -10.97
N ASP A 285 17.14 23.21 -11.51
CA ASP A 285 18.22 23.94 -10.77
C ASP A 285 17.69 24.53 -9.44
N GLU A 286 16.46 25.09 -9.41
CA GLU A 286 15.84 25.65 -8.21
C GLU A 286 15.48 24.55 -7.21
N ILE A 287 15.02 23.40 -7.72
CA ILE A 287 14.63 22.24 -6.89
C ILE A 287 15.88 21.64 -6.23
N TYR A 288 16.96 21.40 -7.00
CA TYR A 288 18.21 20.87 -6.46
C TYR A 288 18.86 21.81 -5.44
N ASP A 289 18.84 23.12 -5.69
CA ASP A 289 19.34 24.12 -4.74
C ASP A 289 18.54 24.08 -3.41
N ALA A 290 17.20 23.92 -3.49
CA ALA A 290 16.33 23.80 -2.33
C ALA A 290 16.62 22.51 -1.52
N ILE A 291 16.83 21.36 -2.20
CA ILE A 291 17.21 20.10 -1.56
C ILE A 291 18.58 20.24 -0.88
N ASP A 292 19.55 20.85 -1.57
CA ASP A 292 20.88 21.06 -1.01
C ASP A 292 20.89 21.98 0.21
N ASP A 293 19.92 22.89 0.31
CA ASP A 293 19.79 23.84 1.42
C ASP A 293 19.04 23.27 2.64
N LEU A 294 18.49 22.07 2.59
CA LEU A 294 17.90 21.42 3.76
C LEU A 294 18.95 21.25 4.87
N ARG A 295 18.63 21.68 6.10
CA ARG A 295 19.53 21.62 7.27
C ARG A 295 18.78 21.13 8.50
N PRO A 296 19.38 20.24 9.30
CA PRO A 296 18.75 19.77 10.53
C PRO A 296 18.79 20.86 11.61
N GLY A 297 17.76 20.87 12.47
CA GLY A 297 17.69 21.74 13.66
C GLY A 297 16.26 21.95 14.16
N GLY A 298 16.12 22.16 15.45
CA GLY A 298 14.84 22.43 16.10
C GLY A 298 14.16 21.21 16.72
N SER A 299 12.91 21.39 17.16
CA SER A 299 12.01 20.34 17.67
C SER A 299 11.18 19.75 16.52
N THR A 300 10.14 18.95 16.84
CA THR A 300 9.32 18.27 15.85
C THR A 300 7.87 18.72 15.96
N ASN A 301 7.41 19.62 15.08
CA ASN A 301 6.03 20.08 14.99
C ASN A 301 5.38 19.58 13.70
N LEU A 302 5.00 18.31 13.69
CA LEU A 302 4.41 17.62 12.56
C LEU A 302 3.12 18.30 12.06
N GLU A 303 2.23 18.71 12.99
CA GLU A 303 0.97 19.38 12.63
C GLU A 303 1.20 20.64 11.80
N ALA A 304 2.17 21.47 12.19
CA ALA A 304 2.51 22.67 11.43
C ALA A 304 3.07 22.32 10.05
N GLY A 305 3.90 21.27 9.97
CA GLY A 305 4.45 20.74 8.71
C GLY A 305 3.35 20.30 7.76
N LEU A 306 2.49 19.38 8.18
CA LEU A 306 1.40 18.85 7.37
C LEU A 306 0.42 19.95 6.94
N ARG A 307 0.05 20.86 7.85
CA ARG A 307 -0.83 21.99 7.48
C ARG A 307 -0.23 22.83 6.37
N THR A 308 1.04 23.24 6.50
CA THR A 308 1.71 24.05 5.47
C THR A 308 1.90 23.24 4.18
N GLY A 309 2.20 21.94 4.29
CA GLY A 309 2.31 21.04 3.14
C GLY A 309 1.02 20.95 2.34
N TYR A 310 -0.10 20.73 3.01
CA TYR A 310 -1.41 20.69 2.34
C TYR A 310 -1.84 22.05 1.77
N GLU A 311 -1.57 23.17 2.47
CA GLU A 311 -1.81 24.52 1.92
C GLU A 311 -1.02 24.75 0.63
N LEU A 312 0.17 24.16 0.52
CA LEU A 312 1.01 24.26 -0.66
C LEU A 312 0.57 23.29 -1.77
N ALA A 313 0.17 22.08 -1.40
CA ALA A 313 -0.41 21.10 -2.32
C ALA A 313 -1.73 21.59 -2.96
N GLU A 314 -2.57 22.29 -2.18
CA GLU A 314 -3.79 22.95 -2.71
C GLU A 314 -3.44 24.03 -3.74
N GLN A 315 -2.31 24.75 -3.59
CA GLN A 315 -1.85 25.74 -4.58
C GLN A 315 -1.26 25.10 -5.83
N ALA A 316 -0.62 23.94 -5.67
CA ALA A 316 -0.01 23.17 -6.76
C ALA A 316 -1.03 22.26 -7.48
N TYR A 317 -2.26 22.16 -6.98
CA TYR A 317 -3.24 21.16 -7.41
C TYR A 317 -3.39 21.06 -8.93
N ALA A 318 -3.10 19.88 -9.46
CA ALA A 318 -3.26 19.53 -10.86
C ALA A 318 -4.65 18.92 -11.08
N GLU A 319 -5.54 19.64 -11.77
CA GLU A 319 -6.89 19.13 -12.07
C GLU A 319 -6.81 17.92 -13.02
N GLY A 320 -7.33 16.78 -12.60
CA GLY A 320 -7.22 15.51 -13.34
C GLY A 320 -5.81 14.91 -13.32
N GLY A 321 -4.90 15.47 -12.50
CA GLY A 321 -3.56 15.01 -12.27
C GLY A 321 -3.42 14.24 -10.95
N ILE A 322 -2.19 13.86 -10.66
CA ILE A 322 -1.82 13.14 -9.45
C ILE A 322 -1.36 14.14 -8.41
N ASN A 323 -2.02 14.20 -7.26
CA ASN A 323 -1.73 15.17 -6.21
C ASN A 323 -1.35 14.42 -4.93
N ARG A 324 -0.10 14.58 -4.46
CA ARG A 324 0.38 13.90 -3.26
C ARG A 324 1.14 14.82 -2.33
N VAL A 325 0.89 14.65 -1.04
CA VAL A 325 1.77 15.11 0.04
C VAL A 325 2.63 13.92 0.48
N ILE A 326 3.93 14.10 0.56
CA ILE A 326 4.88 13.05 0.93
C ILE A 326 5.59 13.50 2.20
N LEU A 327 5.24 12.87 3.32
CA LEU A 327 5.83 13.13 4.62
C LEU A 327 7.09 12.30 4.81
N ALA A 328 8.24 12.93 4.94
CA ALA A 328 9.52 12.28 5.25
C ALA A 328 9.94 12.58 6.68
N SER A 329 9.95 11.57 7.56
CA SER A 329 10.21 11.73 9.00
C SER A 329 11.02 10.56 9.57
N ASP A 330 11.70 10.80 10.71
CA ASP A 330 12.28 9.71 11.50
C ASP A 330 11.30 9.11 12.54
N GLY A 331 10.00 9.38 12.38
CA GLY A 331 8.93 8.83 13.20
C GLY A 331 8.81 9.42 14.61
N VAL A 332 9.62 10.41 14.95
CA VAL A 332 9.52 11.12 16.24
C VAL A 332 8.42 12.16 16.15
N ALA A 333 7.19 11.75 16.25
CA ALA A 333 6.10 12.69 16.47
C ALA A 333 6.06 13.09 17.96
N ASN A 334 6.88 14.05 18.35
CA ASN A 334 6.50 14.92 19.45
C ASN A 334 5.38 15.82 18.91
N VAL A 335 4.23 15.20 18.69
CA VAL A 335 3.06 15.85 18.13
C VAL A 335 2.70 17.00 19.05
N GLY A 336 2.93 18.21 18.59
CA GLY A 336 2.38 19.39 19.23
C GLY A 336 0.88 19.50 19.03
N THR A 337 0.17 18.38 18.84
CA THR A 337 -1.28 18.39 18.59
C THR A 337 -2.02 18.71 19.85
N THR A 338 -2.67 19.85 19.80
CA THR A 338 -3.71 20.20 20.77
C THR A 338 -5.03 19.47 20.45
N ASP A 339 -5.16 18.85 19.30
CA ASP A 339 -6.36 18.12 18.85
C ASP A 339 -6.00 17.11 17.73
N PRO A 340 -5.66 15.85 18.07
CA PRO A 340 -5.40 14.78 17.10
C PRO A 340 -6.58 14.52 16.15
N ASP A 341 -7.81 14.56 16.66
CA ASP A 341 -9.02 14.36 15.83
C ASP A 341 -9.19 15.47 14.78
N ALA A 342 -8.66 16.67 15.02
CA ALA A 342 -8.73 17.75 14.05
C ALA A 342 -7.70 17.57 12.94
N LEU A 343 -6.54 17.01 13.27
CA LEU A 343 -5.52 16.68 12.25
C LEU A 343 -6.01 15.56 11.34
N SER A 344 -6.52 14.47 11.92
CA SER A 344 -7.12 13.35 11.22
C SER A 344 -8.19 13.82 10.23
N ARG A 345 -9.22 14.53 10.73
CA ARG A 345 -10.26 15.11 9.85
C ARG A 345 -9.70 15.99 8.74
N ALA A 346 -8.66 16.76 9.02
CA ALA A 346 -8.07 17.66 8.02
C ALA A 346 -7.32 16.89 6.92
N ILE A 347 -6.75 15.74 7.22
CA ILE A 347 -6.11 14.82 6.27
C ILE A 347 -7.20 14.18 5.41
N THR A 348 -8.17 13.52 6.02
CA THR A 348 -9.29 12.86 5.34
C THR A 348 -10.08 13.81 4.43
N ASP A 349 -10.36 15.05 4.87
CA ASP A 349 -11.02 16.06 4.03
C ASP A 349 -10.24 16.39 2.74
N ARG A 350 -8.89 16.28 2.78
CA ARG A 350 -8.05 16.56 1.62
C ARG A 350 -7.88 15.34 0.72
N ALA A 351 -7.81 14.15 1.29
CA ALA A 351 -7.82 12.89 0.57
C ALA A 351 -9.10 12.76 -0.27
N ILE A 352 -10.27 12.99 0.32
CA ILE A 352 -11.58 13.04 -0.39
C ILE A 352 -11.55 14.05 -1.55
N ASN A 353 -10.77 15.15 -1.44
CA ASN A 353 -10.61 16.14 -2.51
C ASN A 353 -9.47 15.79 -3.49
N GLY A 354 -8.89 14.60 -3.38
CA GLY A 354 -7.90 14.05 -4.31
C GLY A 354 -6.47 14.47 -4.03
N ILE A 355 -6.11 14.83 -2.78
CA ILE A 355 -4.72 15.05 -2.34
C ILE A 355 -4.36 13.96 -1.33
N GLN A 356 -3.68 12.94 -1.79
CA GLN A 356 -3.27 11.77 -0.99
C GLN A 356 -2.07 12.07 -0.10
N LEU A 357 -1.92 11.33 1.00
CA LEU A 357 -0.76 11.43 1.91
C LEU A 357 0.04 10.12 1.91
N VAL A 358 1.27 10.20 1.46
CA VAL A 358 2.25 9.11 1.60
C VAL A 358 3.18 9.42 2.76
N THR A 359 3.42 8.46 3.63
CA THR A 359 4.35 8.63 4.74
C THR A 359 5.59 7.74 4.56
N VAL A 360 6.76 8.34 4.71
CA VAL A 360 8.05 7.66 4.51
C VAL A 360 8.91 7.81 5.75
N GLY A 361 9.19 6.68 6.40
CA GLY A 361 10.04 6.61 7.58
C GLY A 361 11.53 6.51 7.24
N PHE A 362 12.37 7.22 7.99
CA PHE A 362 13.83 7.20 7.86
C PHE A 362 14.51 7.04 9.21
N GLY A 363 15.51 6.17 9.30
CA GLY A 363 16.32 6.03 10.53
C GLY A 363 15.58 5.33 11.67
N MET A 364 16.33 4.78 12.62
CA MET A 364 15.82 4.05 13.80
C MET A 364 16.27 4.72 15.10
N GLY A 365 15.60 4.39 16.21
CA GLY A 365 16.01 4.76 17.57
C GLY A 365 15.02 5.60 18.36
N ASN A 366 13.94 6.06 17.77
CA ASN A 366 12.76 6.66 18.42
C ASN A 366 11.60 6.68 17.40
N TYR A 367 11.44 5.59 16.68
CA TYR A 367 10.55 5.46 15.56
C TYR A 367 9.17 4.97 16.01
N ASN A 368 8.11 5.55 15.47
CA ASN A 368 6.73 5.15 15.72
C ASN A 368 6.05 4.90 14.37
N ASP A 369 6.04 3.62 13.94
CA ASP A 369 5.44 3.21 12.68
C ASP A 369 3.91 3.31 12.70
N THR A 370 3.26 3.00 13.82
CA THR A 370 1.82 3.07 13.98
C THR A 370 1.25 4.44 13.63
N ILE A 371 1.92 5.53 14.04
CA ILE A 371 1.46 6.89 13.68
C ILE A 371 1.67 7.14 12.18
N MET A 372 2.78 6.70 11.60
CA MET A 372 3.08 6.91 10.19
C MET A 372 2.08 6.15 9.30
N GLU A 373 1.80 4.91 9.65
CA GLU A 373 0.80 4.06 9.01
C GLU A 373 -0.61 4.69 9.11
N GLN A 374 -1.04 5.03 10.34
CA GLN A 374 -2.35 5.66 10.54
C GLN A 374 -2.54 6.96 9.75
N LEU A 375 -1.51 7.81 9.67
CA LEU A 375 -1.59 9.05 8.89
C LEU A 375 -1.71 8.78 7.39
N ALA A 376 -1.04 7.75 6.88
CA ALA A 376 -1.13 7.34 5.48
C ALA A 376 -2.53 6.80 5.16
N ASP A 377 -3.07 5.91 6.02
CA ASP A 377 -4.43 5.37 5.89
C ASP A 377 -5.49 6.48 5.87
N GLU A 378 -5.41 7.45 6.80
CA GLU A 378 -6.33 8.61 6.85
C GLU A 378 -6.21 9.52 5.62
N GLY A 379 -5.11 9.41 4.88
CA GLY A 379 -4.78 10.20 3.70
C GLY A 379 -4.95 9.48 2.37
N ASP A 380 -5.65 8.35 2.31
CA ASP A 380 -5.80 7.49 1.12
C ASP A 380 -4.45 7.24 0.43
N GLY A 381 -3.40 6.99 1.19
CA GLY A 381 -2.06 6.75 0.69
C GLY A 381 -1.47 5.48 1.27
N PHE A 382 -0.16 5.39 1.36
CA PHE A 382 0.53 4.24 1.92
C PHE A 382 1.72 4.65 2.80
N TYR A 383 2.14 3.73 3.66
CA TYR A 383 3.30 3.86 4.51
C TYR A 383 4.48 3.03 3.98
N ALA A 384 5.67 3.62 3.95
CA ALA A 384 6.92 2.93 3.63
C ALA A 384 8.05 3.32 4.59
N TYR A 385 9.03 2.43 4.75
CA TYR A 385 10.23 2.70 5.52
C TYR A 385 11.48 2.53 4.65
N VAL A 386 12.37 3.52 4.67
CA VAL A 386 13.59 3.54 3.88
C VAL A 386 14.81 3.32 4.78
N ASP A 387 15.46 2.18 4.63
CA ASP A 387 16.68 1.80 5.34
C ASP A 387 17.96 2.10 4.57
N THR A 388 17.89 2.08 3.25
CA THR A 388 19.03 2.22 2.34
C THR A 388 18.70 3.09 1.13
N LEU A 389 19.74 3.57 0.42
CA LEU A 389 19.55 4.28 -0.83
C LEU A 389 18.91 3.39 -1.92
N ASN A 390 19.16 2.08 -1.91
CA ASN A 390 18.53 1.17 -2.87
C ASN A 390 17.03 1.06 -2.60
N GLU A 391 16.64 1.01 -1.35
CA GLU A 391 15.22 1.05 -0.96
C GLU A 391 14.57 2.39 -1.32
N ALA A 392 15.27 3.51 -1.05
CA ALA A 392 14.81 4.83 -1.49
C ALA A 392 14.55 4.87 -3.01
N LYS A 393 15.46 4.30 -3.80
CA LYS A 393 15.28 4.22 -5.26
C LYS A 393 14.09 3.35 -5.64
N ARG A 394 13.94 2.18 -5.02
CA ARG A 394 12.79 1.30 -5.25
C ARG A 394 11.48 2.04 -4.95
N LEU A 395 11.37 2.63 -3.77
CA LEU A 395 10.19 3.36 -3.35
C LEU A 395 9.89 4.57 -4.26
N PHE A 396 10.87 5.45 -4.43
CA PHE A 396 10.63 6.72 -5.14
C PHE A 396 10.58 6.58 -6.65
N MET A 397 11.31 5.63 -7.25
CA MET A 397 11.35 5.46 -8.70
C MET A 397 10.32 4.44 -9.21
N VAL A 398 10.04 3.38 -8.44
CA VAL A 398 9.09 2.35 -8.85
C VAL A 398 7.71 2.60 -8.24
N GLU A 399 7.60 2.73 -6.92
CA GLU A 399 6.30 2.83 -6.27
C GLU A 399 5.68 4.23 -6.35
N LEU A 400 6.49 5.29 -6.24
CA LEU A 400 5.98 6.66 -6.26
C LEU A 400 5.90 7.29 -7.65
N ILE A 401 6.70 6.85 -8.62
CA ILE A 401 6.72 7.42 -9.97
C ILE A 401 6.06 6.49 -10.98
N ASP A 402 6.58 5.27 -11.16
CA ASP A 402 6.05 4.33 -12.13
C ASP A 402 4.61 3.91 -11.80
N ASN A 403 4.28 3.88 -10.48
CA ASN A 403 2.98 3.47 -9.96
C ASN A 403 2.14 4.64 -9.42
N LEU A 404 2.37 5.87 -9.89
CA LEU A 404 1.61 7.05 -9.44
C LEU A 404 0.12 6.98 -9.77
N THR A 405 -0.25 6.32 -10.87
CA THR A 405 -1.62 6.35 -11.38
C THR A 405 -2.51 5.35 -10.64
N PRO A 406 -3.57 5.81 -9.94
CA PRO A 406 -4.52 4.90 -9.31
C PRO A 406 -5.25 4.04 -10.35
N VAL A 407 -5.36 2.75 -10.09
CA VAL A 407 -6.10 1.76 -10.88
C VAL A 407 -7.36 1.30 -10.15
N ALA A 408 -7.30 1.24 -8.84
CA ALA A 408 -8.43 0.83 -8.00
C ALA A 408 -8.43 1.62 -6.69
N MET A 409 -9.60 2.07 -6.26
CA MET A 409 -9.86 2.71 -4.98
C MET A 409 -10.77 1.82 -4.15
N ASP A 410 -10.66 1.89 -2.82
CA ASP A 410 -11.47 1.10 -1.90
C ASP A 410 -11.48 -0.41 -2.22
N ALA A 411 -10.32 -0.93 -2.63
CA ALA A 411 -10.17 -2.31 -3.07
C ALA A 411 -10.20 -3.27 -1.87
N ARG A 412 -11.03 -4.29 -1.97
CA ARG A 412 -11.20 -5.30 -0.93
C ARG A 412 -11.53 -6.66 -1.52
N ILE A 413 -11.16 -7.67 -0.78
CA ILE A 413 -11.34 -9.05 -1.16
C ILE A 413 -12.21 -9.77 -0.13
N GLN A 414 -13.02 -10.71 -0.60
CA GLN A 414 -13.74 -11.65 0.24
C GLN A 414 -13.51 -13.06 -0.31
N VAL A 415 -13.02 -13.94 0.54
CA VAL A 415 -12.86 -15.36 0.23
C VAL A 415 -13.98 -16.11 0.91
N GLU A 416 -14.81 -16.81 0.12
CA GLU A 416 -15.86 -17.71 0.58
C GLU A 416 -15.39 -19.15 0.38
N LEU A 417 -15.26 -19.92 1.46
CA LEU A 417 -14.81 -21.31 1.45
C LEU A 417 -16.00 -22.28 1.54
N ASP A 418 -15.90 -23.41 0.85
CA ASP A 418 -16.92 -24.46 0.87
C ASP A 418 -16.88 -25.25 2.20
N GLU A 419 -17.93 -25.12 3.03
CA GLU A 419 -18.04 -25.75 4.34
C GLU A 419 -18.12 -27.30 4.32
N ASP A 420 -18.41 -27.89 3.16
CA ASP A 420 -18.41 -29.33 2.96
C ASP A 420 -17.03 -29.90 2.58
N LEU A 421 -16.08 -29.04 2.16
CA LEU A 421 -14.75 -29.42 1.64
C LEU A 421 -13.59 -28.87 2.50
N VAL A 422 -13.79 -27.76 3.21
CA VAL A 422 -12.78 -27.11 4.05
C VAL A 422 -13.27 -27.11 5.50
N ASP A 423 -12.58 -27.82 6.39
CA ASP A 423 -12.92 -27.90 7.81
C ASP A 423 -12.61 -26.61 8.54
N SER A 424 -11.45 -26.02 8.25
CA SER A 424 -11.00 -24.76 8.83
C SER A 424 -9.97 -24.04 7.97
N TYR A 425 -9.82 -22.74 8.18
CA TYR A 425 -8.86 -21.93 7.47
C TYR A 425 -8.19 -20.88 8.37
N ARG A 426 -7.00 -20.43 7.97
CA ARG A 426 -6.27 -19.35 8.60
C ARG A 426 -5.72 -18.40 7.52
N LEU A 427 -6.14 -17.14 7.52
CA LEU A 427 -5.47 -16.08 6.78
C LEU A 427 -4.18 -15.71 7.53
N ILE A 428 -3.03 -15.75 6.87
CA ILE A 428 -1.72 -15.48 7.46
C ILE A 428 -1.36 -14.02 7.21
N GLY A 429 -1.42 -13.20 8.27
CA GLY A 429 -1.30 -11.74 8.17
C GLY A 429 -2.65 -11.03 8.08
N PHE A 430 -2.62 -9.75 7.72
CA PHE A 430 -3.79 -8.86 7.57
C PHE A 430 -4.59 -8.68 8.87
N GLU A 431 -3.95 -8.81 10.05
CA GLU A 431 -4.63 -8.69 11.34
C GLU A 431 -5.26 -7.30 11.55
N ASN A 432 -4.62 -6.24 11.05
CA ASN A 432 -5.07 -4.85 11.12
C ASN A 432 -5.92 -4.41 9.90
N ARG A 433 -6.13 -5.27 8.90
CA ARG A 433 -6.83 -4.97 7.64
C ARG A 433 -8.19 -5.68 7.50
N GLY A 434 -8.74 -6.20 8.59
CA GLY A 434 -10.02 -6.92 8.58
C GLY A 434 -11.20 -6.00 8.27
N VAL A 435 -12.06 -6.41 7.32
CA VAL A 435 -13.34 -5.78 6.99
C VAL A 435 -14.46 -6.71 7.43
N LEU A 436 -15.59 -6.17 7.91
CA LEU A 436 -16.75 -7.02 8.22
C LEU A 436 -17.30 -7.64 6.93
N ASP A 437 -17.68 -8.94 6.96
CA ASP A 437 -18.19 -9.63 5.78
C ASP A 437 -19.44 -8.98 5.21
N SER A 438 -20.29 -8.40 6.07
CA SER A 438 -21.47 -7.64 5.68
C SER A 438 -21.14 -6.35 4.91
N ASP A 439 -19.92 -5.86 5.07
CA ASP A 439 -19.46 -4.57 4.56
C ASP A 439 -18.68 -4.70 3.24
N PHE A 440 -18.44 -5.93 2.76
CA PHE A 440 -17.80 -6.20 1.47
C PHE A 440 -18.46 -5.44 0.30
N ARG A 441 -19.79 -5.31 0.30
CA ARG A 441 -20.53 -4.57 -0.74
C ARG A 441 -21.03 -3.21 -0.26
N SER A 442 -20.55 -2.71 0.88
CA SER A 442 -20.86 -1.36 1.36
C SER A 442 -20.02 -0.32 0.61
N ASP A 443 -20.64 0.73 0.09
CA ASP A 443 -19.96 1.82 -0.60
C ASP A 443 -19.39 2.88 0.39
N ASP A 444 -19.63 2.70 1.69
CA ASP A 444 -19.23 3.63 2.75
C ASP A 444 -17.96 3.14 3.52
N VAL A 445 -17.38 2.00 3.12
CA VAL A 445 -16.19 1.43 3.77
C VAL A 445 -14.95 1.87 3.01
N ASP A 446 -14.08 2.54 3.71
CA ASP A 446 -12.73 2.85 3.29
C ASP A 446 -11.88 1.57 3.27
N ALA A 447 -11.14 1.35 2.20
CA ALA A 447 -10.32 0.15 1.99
C ALA A 447 -9.03 0.53 1.24
N GLY A 448 -8.26 -0.45 0.74
CA GLY A 448 -6.95 -0.17 0.15
C GLY A 448 -7.00 0.43 -1.26
N GLU A 449 -5.97 1.19 -1.63
CA GLU A 449 -5.75 1.72 -2.97
C GLU A 449 -4.66 0.95 -3.70
N LEU A 450 -4.94 0.59 -4.96
CA LEU A 450 -3.97 -0.04 -5.83
C LEU A 450 -3.64 0.86 -7.02
N ASN A 451 -2.37 1.18 -7.16
CA ASN A 451 -1.85 1.96 -8.26
C ASN A 451 -1.41 1.06 -9.43
N SER A 452 -1.01 1.68 -10.54
CA SER A 452 -0.49 1.01 -11.74
C SER A 452 0.59 -0.01 -11.37
N GLY A 453 0.42 -1.26 -11.81
CA GLY A 453 1.39 -2.33 -11.61
C GLY A 453 1.46 -2.94 -10.20
N HIS A 454 0.77 -2.37 -9.20
CA HIS A 454 0.77 -2.92 -7.84
C HIS A 454 0.25 -4.35 -7.80
N THR A 455 0.82 -5.13 -6.88
CA THR A 455 0.40 -6.49 -6.57
C THR A 455 0.11 -6.63 -5.08
N VAL A 456 -0.91 -7.42 -4.75
CA VAL A 456 -1.16 -7.84 -3.36
C VAL A 456 -1.26 -9.35 -3.32
N THR A 457 -0.58 -9.96 -2.37
CA THR A 457 -0.56 -11.40 -2.17
C THR A 457 -1.04 -11.75 -0.76
N ALA A 458 -2.08 -12.58 -0.69
CA ALA A 458 -2.58 -13.15 0.56
C ALA A 458 -2.32 -14.66 0.60
N ILE A 459 -1.98 -15.16 1.78
CA ILE A 459 -1.67 -16.56 2.01
C ILE A 459 -2.69 -17.15 2.99
N TYR A 460 -3.39 -18.18 2.55
CA TYR A 460 -4.29 -18.96 3.38
C TYR A 460 -3.72 -20.33 3.67
N GLU A 461 -3.85 -20.80 4.91
CA GLU A 461 -3.64 -22.17 5.27
C GLU A 461 -5.00 -22.85 5.49
N LEU A 462 -5.26 -23.95 4.78
CA LEU A 462 -6.54 -24.68 4.82
C LEU A 462 -6.35 -26.08 5.40
N GLU A 463 -7.24 -26.46 6.31
CA GLU A 463 -7.46 -27.85 6.74
C GLU A 463 -8.65 -28.40 5.95
N LEU A 464 -8.41 -29.39 5.09
CA LEU A 464 -9.44 -29.97 4.22
C LEU A 464 -10.21 -31.07 4.93
N ASP A 465 -11.52 -31.22 4.61
CA ASP A 465 -12.27 -32.38 5.04
C ASP A 465 -11.63 -33.68 4.53
N SER A 466 -11.64 -34.68 5.36
CA SER A 466 -10.99 -35.96 5.08
C SER A 466 -11.54 -36.72 3.85
N SER A 467 -12.65 -36.29 3.28
CA SER A 467 -13.26 -36.83 2.06
C SER A 467 -12.67 -36.24 0.77
N VAL A 468 -11.94 -35.12 0.85
CA VAL A 468 -11.34 -34.44 -0.30
C VAL A 468 -10.16 -35.24 -0.84
N ASP A 469 -10.19 -35.60 -2.11
CA ASP A 469 -9.11 -36.26 -2.82
C ASP A 469 -8.52 -35.31 -3.88
N LEU A 470 -7.44 -34.62 -3.53
CA LEU A 470 -6.76 -33.64 -4.41
C LEU A 470 -6.30 -34.24 -5.76
N GLU A 471 -6.12 -35.57 -5.87
CA GLU A 471 -5.74 -36.23 -7.13
C GLU A 471 -6.93 -36.43 -8.09
N ASN A 472 -8.12 -36.70 -7.56
CA ASN A 472 -9.25 -37.19 -8.34
C ASN A 472 -10.48 -36.28 -8.32
N ASP A 473 -10.60 -35.42 -7.33
CA ASP A 473 -11.72 -34.48 -7.23
C ASP A 473 -11.60 -33.32 -8.22
N ARG A 474 -12.72 -32.73 -8.53
CA ARG A 474 -12.89 -31.60 -9.43
C ARG A 474 -13.95 -30.67 -8.84
N HIS A 475 -13.63 -30.10 -7.71
CA HIS A 475 -14.50 -29.22 -6.96
C HIS A 475 -13.78 -27.91 -6.71
N ASP A 476 -14.52 -26.84 -6.61
CA ASP A 476 -14.01 -25.56 -6.11
C ASP A 476 -14.00 -25.62 -4.59
N LEU A 477 -12.85 -25.35 -3.97
CA LEU A 477 -12.71 -25.25 -2.50
C LEU A 477 -13.34 -23.96 -1.96
N GLY A 478 -13.68 -23.04 -2.87
CA GLY A 478 -14.25 -21.75 -2.52
C GLY A 478 -14.23 -20.79 -3.70
N THR A 479 -14.55 -19.54 -3.41
CA THR A 479 -14.55 -18.43 -4.38
C THR A 479 -13.85 -17.22 -3.78
N VAL A 480 -13.05 -16.56 -4.58
CA VAL A 480 -12.43 -15.27 -4.26
C VAL A 480 -13.20 -14.18 -5.01
N SER A 481 -13.82 -13.27 -4.28
CA SER A 481 -14.50 -12.08 -4.82
C SER A 481 -13.65 -10.86 -4.56
N LEU A 482 -13.40 -10.06 -5.59
CA LEU A 482 -12.61 -8.83 -5.56
C LEU A 482 -13.50 -7.67 -5.98
N ARG A 483 -13.55 -6.59 -5.16
CA ARG A 483 -14.39 -5.42 -5.40
C ARG A 483 -13.57 -4.15 -5.23
N TRP A 484 -13.73 -3.20 -6.16
CA TRP A 484 -13.07 -1.88 -6.09
C TRP A 484 -13.89 -0.82 -6.80
N GLN A 485 -13.57 0.46 -6.55
CA GLN A 485 -14.09 1.59 -7.30
C GLN A 485 -13.10 2.02 -8.39
N ASP A 486 -13.58 2.15 -9.61
CA ASP A 486 -12.78 2.68 -10.72
C ASP A 486 -12.51 4.18 -10.49
N PRO A 487 -11.24 4.63 -10.49
CA PRO A 487 -10.89 6.01 -10.13
C PRO A 487 -11.41 7.07 -11.11
N GLU A 488 -11.60 6.74 -12.40
CA GLU A 488 -12.07 7.68 -13.41
C GLU A 488 -13.61 7.79 -13.42
N THR A 489 -14.28 6.64 -13.45
CA THR A 489 -15.74 6.56 -13.62
C THR A 489 -16.50 6.60 -12.30
N ARG A 490 -15.83 6.32 -11.19
CA ARG A 490 -16.40 6.10 -9.86
C ARG A 490 -17.47 4.99 -9.82
N GLU A 491 -17.42 4.07 -10.79
CA GLU A 491 -18.27 2.88 -10.82
C GLU A 491 -17.63 1.76 -9.99
N TRP A 492 -18.45 1.03 -9.25
CA TRP A 492 -18.01 -0.16 -8.54
C TRP A 492 -17.90 -1.34 -9.50
N ILE A 493 -16.78 -2.03 -9.43
CA ILE A 493 -16.48 -3.24 -10.21
C ILE A 493 -16.30 -4.40 -9.24
N GLU A 494 -16.83 -5.57 -9.60
CA GLU A 494 -16.67 -6.80 -8.84
C GLU A 494 -16.37 -7.94 -9.80
N ILE A 495 -15.36 -8.75 -9.49
CA ILE A 495 -15.00 -9.97 -10.23
C ILE A 495 -14.84 -11.12 -9.25
N ASP A 496 -15.08 -12.35 -9.73
CA ASP A 496 -14.99 -13.56 -8.95
C ASP A 496 -14.10 -14.59 -9.66
N GLU A 497 -13.31 -15.36 -8.88
CA GLU A 497 -12.49 -16.48 -9.35
C GLU A 497 -12.66 -17.67 -8.40
N GLY A 498 -12.83 -18.89 -8.94
CA GLY A 498 -12.94 -20.11 -8.13
C GLY A 498 -11.58 -20.61 -7.64
N ILE A 499 -11.53 -21.19 -6.46
CA ILE A 499 -10.35 -21.89 -5.93
C ILE A 499 -10.45 -23.36 -6.36
N ASP A 500 -10.01 -23.72 -7.58
CA ASP A 500 -10.12 -25.10 -8.09
C ASP A 500 -9.07 -26.00 -7.41
N VAL A 501 -9.48 -27.20 -7.00
CA VAL A 501 -8.56 -28.25 -6.51
C VAL A 501 -7.40 -28.50 -7.50
N LEU A 502 -7.59 -28.25 -8.80
CA LEU A 502 -6.55 -28.38 -9.82
C LEU A 502 -5.43 -27.35 -9.72
N ASP A 503 -5.67 -26.23 -9.05
CA ASP A 503 -4.66 -25.20 -8.82
C ASP A 503 -3.72 -25.58 -7.67
N VAL A 504 -4.03 -26.67 -6.93
CA VAL A 504 -3.25 -27.17 -5.81
C VAL A 504 -2.27 -28.25 -6.26
N ALA A 505 -0.99 -27.94 -6.19
CA ALA A 505 0.08 -28.92 -6.44
C ALA A 505 0.14 -29.96 -5.31
N LEU A 506 0.25 -31.26 -5.67
CA LEU A 506 0.29 -32.34 -4.67
C LEU A 506 1.64 -32.43 -3.93
N ARG A 507 2.70 -31.86 -4.48
CA ARG A 507 4.04 -31.90 -3.90
C ARG A 507 4.66 -30.53 -3.98
N TRP A 508 5.40 -30.17 -2.96
CA TRP A 508 6.12 -28.91 -2.88
C TRP A 508 6.96 -28.57 -4.13
N MET A 509 7.71 -29.56 -4.63
CA MET A 509 8.55 -29.35 -5.82
C MET A 509 7.80 -29.24 -7.15
N ASP A 510 6.49 -29.49 -7.14
CA ASP A 510 5.63 -29.29 -8.32
C ASP A 510 4.96 -27.90 -8.31
N THR A 511 5.09 -27.13 -7.23
CA THR A 511 4.63 -25.75 -7.15
C THR A 511 5.53 -24.81 -7.94
N THR A 512 5.03 -23.61 -8.26
CA THR A 512 5.81 -22.58 -8.96
C THR A 512 6.93 -22.02 -8.06
N PRO A 513 8.06 -21.54 -8.62
CA PRO A 513 9.07 -20.83 -7.85
C PRO A 513 8.49 -19.65 -7.04
N HIS A 514 7.56 -18.91 -7.63
CA HIS A 514 6.90 -17.76 -6.99
C HIS A 514 6.01 -18.19 -5.81
N PHE A 515 5.30 -19.31 -5.92
CA PHE A 515 4.56 -19.89 -4.79
C PHE A 515 5.51 -20.28 -3.65
N ARG A 516 6.62 -20.97 -3.98
CA ARG A 516 7.61 -21.34 -2.96
C ARG A 516 8.23 -20.14 -2.28
N LEU A 517 8.54 -19.08 -3.05
CA LEU A 517 9.07 -17.84 -2.50
C LEU A 517 8.06 -17.21 -1.51
N SER A 518 6.83 -16.94 -1.94
CA SER A 518 5.82 -16.30 -1.09
C SER A 518 5.51 -17.09 0.18
N THR A 519 5.38 -18.41 0.06
CA THR A 519 5.11 -19.29 1.20
C THR A 519 6.31 -19.38 2.16
N THR A 520 7.53 -19.38 1.64
CA THR A 520 8.76 -19.37 2.46
C THR A 520 8.91 -18.04 3.20
N VAL A 521 8.60 -16.91 2.55
CA VAL A 521 8.60 -15.57 3.18
C VAL A 521 7.55 -15.50 4.27
N ALA A 522 6.32 -15.95 4.00
CA ALA A 522 5.25 -15.98 5.00
C ALA A 522 5.63 -16.82 6.23
N ALA A 523 6.20 -18.00 6.00
CA ALA A 523 6.66 -18.87 7.08
C ALA A 523 7.81 -18.25 7.88
N TRP A 524 8.75 -17.57 7.22
CA TRP A 524 9.82 -16.86 7.89
C TRP A 524 9.31 -15.73 8.78
N ALA A 525 8.40 -14.89 8.27
CA ALA A 525 7.77 -13.83 9.04
C ALA A 525 6.97 -14.37 10.23
N ASP A 526 6.22 -15.46 10.03
CA ASP A 526 5.43 -16.11 11.08
C ASP A 526 6.32 -16.67 12.22
N VAL A 527 7.53 -17.17 11.87
CA VAL A 527 8.54 -17.55 12.87
C VAL A 527 9.07 -16.34 13.63
N LEU A 528 9.36 -15.23 12.93
CA LEU A 528 9.94 -14.03 13.55
C LEU A 528 8.97 -13.36 14.53
N ARG A 529 7.66 -13.31 14.21
CA ARG A 529 6.64 -12.78 15.12
C ARG A 529 6.28 -13.73 16.28
N GLY A 530 6.82 -14.96 16.26
CA GLY A 530 6.59 -15.94 17.33
C GLY A 530 5.21 -16.59 17.29
N SER A 531 4.66 -16.80 16.10
CA SER A 531 3.39 -17.48 15.89
C SER A 531 3.39 -18.89 16.48
N PRO A 532 2.33 -19.30 17.20
CA PRO A 532 2.20 -20.67 17.72
C PRO A 532 2.10 -21.71 16.61
N PHE A 533 1.70 -21.33 15.39
CA PHE A 533 1.60 -22.22 14.24
C PHE A 533 2.95 -22.46 13.57
N ALA A 534 3.94 -21.59 13.81
CA ALA A 534 5.29 -21.70 13.26
C ALA A 534 6.33 -22.31 14.24
N GLU A 535 5.91 -22.81 15.42
CA GLU A 535 6.85 -23.37 16.42
C GLU A 535 7.72 -24.51 15.90
N GLN A 536 7.23 -25.26 14.91
CA GLN A 536 7.97 -26.40 14.32
C GLN A 536 8.69 -26.03 13.03
N VAL A 537 8.51 -24.81 12.52
CA VAL A 537 9.17 -24.33 11.31
C VAL A 537 10.63 -23.97 11.62
N SER A 538 11.55 -24.54 10.86
CA SER A 538 12.98 -24.32 11.06
C SER A 538 13.49 -23.21 10.15
N LEU A 539 14.03 -22.13 10.70
CA LEU A 539 14.69 -21.06 9.94
C LEU A 539 15.75 -21.61 8.98
N ARG A 540 16.49 -22.63 9.43
CA ARG A 540 17.49 -23.31 8.58
C ARG A 540 16.84 -24.01 7.38
N ALA A 541 15.72 -24.69 7.59
CA ALA A 541 15.01 -25.36 6.50
C ALA A 541 14.45 -24.34 5.51
N LEU A 542 13.96 -23.19 5.99
CA LEU A 542 13.52 -22.08 5.13
C LEU A 542 14.66 -21.49 4.30
N ALA A 543 15.85 -21.30 4.88
CA ALA A 543 17.03 -20.85 4.15
C ALA A 543 17.47 -21.86 3.07
N GLU A 544 17.50 -23.16 3.42
CA GLU A 544 17.81 -24.25 2.49
C GLU A 544 16.76 -24.35 1.37
N GLU A 545 15.49 -24.07 1.65
CA GLU A 545 14.41 -24.02 0.65
C GLU A 545 14.55 -22.82 -0.28
N ALA A 546 14.83 -21.64 0.25
CA ALA A 546 15.08 -20.44 -0.54
C ALA A 546 16.26 -20.63 -1.52
N GLU A 547 17.34 -21.34 -1.11
CA GLU A 547 18.47 -21.71 -1.98
C GLU A 547 18.06 -22.65 -3.14
N LEU A 548 16.95 -23.39 -3.01
CA LEU A 548 16.44 -24.31 -4.03
C LEU A 548 15.46 -23.68 -5.02
N ILE A 549 15.06 -22.42 -4.79
CA ILE A 549 14.22 -21.67 -5.71
C ILE A 549 15.11 -21.26 -6.90
N ASP A 550 14.97 -21.96 -8.02
CA ASP A 550 15.75 -21.75 -9.23
C ASP A 550 14.90 -21.03 -10.28
N ASP A 551 14.98 -19.70 -10.29
CA ASP A 551 14.38 -18.82 -11.28
C ASP A 551 15.27 -17.60 -11.50
N GLU A 552 15.58 -17.29 -12.78
CA GLU A 552 16.48 -16.17 -13.13
C GLU A 552 15.91 -14.81 -12.70
N LEU A 553 14.57 -14.64 -12.67
CA LEU A 553 13.90 -13.40 -12.28
C LEU A 553 13.90 -13.19 -10.78
N LEU A 554 13.95 -14.28 -10.01
CA LEU A 554 13.90 -14.27 -8.54
C LEU A 554 15.28 -14.27 -7.87
N THR A 555 16.38 -14.35 -8.63
CA THR A 555 17.75 -14.56 -8.07
C THR A 555 18.09 -13.53 -6.98
N ALA A 556 17.83 -12.24 -7.22
CA ALA A 556 18.17 -11.20 -6.23
C ALA A 556 17.32 -11.32 -4.97
N GLN A 557 16.04 -11.64 -5.11
CA GLN A 557 15.09 -11.78 -3.99
C GLN A 557 15.39 -13.02 -3.17
N THR A 558 15.72 -14.15 -3.82
CA THR A 558 16.08 -15.40 -3.13
C THR A 558 17.41 -15.27 -2.42
N GLU A 559 18.43 -14.62 -3.01
CA GLU A 559 19.71 -14.33 -2.34
C GLU A 559 19.50 -13.45 -1.09
N GLU A 560 18.64 -12.45 -1.15
CA GLU A 560 18.30 -11.61 -0.01
C GLU A 560 17.55 -12.41 1.07
N LEU A 561 16.55 -13.21 0.71
CA LEU A 561 15.81 -14.06 1.63
C LEU A 561 16.73 -15.05 2.34
N VAL A 562 17.60 -15.74 1.61
CA VAL A 562 18.60 -16.67 2.17
C VAL A 562 19.46 -15.94 3.19
N ARG A 563 20.00 -14.78 2.84
CA ARG A 563 20.85 -13.96 3.72
C ARG A 563 20.12 -13.58 5.01
N LEU A 564 18.91 -13.03 4.90
CA LEU A 564 18.14 -12.57 6.05
C LEU A 564 17.66 -13.72 6.94
N THR A 565 17.25 -14.84 6.35
CA THR A 565 16.87 -16.04 7.10
C THR A 565 18.05 -16.59 7.90
N TRP A 566 19.29 -16.57 7.34
CA TRP A 566 20.50 -16.93 8.09
C TRP A 566 20.84 -15.94 9.20
N LEU A 567 20.61 -14.65 9.02
CA LEU A 567 20.81 -13.62 10.06
C LEU A 567 19.80 -13.72 11.20
N SER A 568 18.65 -14.33 10.96
CA SER A 568 17.57 -14.53 11.94
C SER A 568 17.89 -15.63 12.98
N HIS A 569 18.95 -16.45 12.76
CA HIS A 569 19.42 -17.45 13.70
C HIS A 569 20.17 -16.80 14.87
#